data_0d25481f3371b107889501196e7d0c74
#
_entry.id   0d25481f3371b107889501196e7d0c74
#
_cell.length_a   1.000
_cell.length_b   1.000
_cell.length_c   1.000
_cell.angle_alpha   90.00
_cell.angle_beta   90.00
_cell.angle_gamma   90.00
#
_symmetry.space_group_name_H-M   'P 1'
#
loop_
_entity.id
_entity.type
_entity.pdbx_description
1 polymer ?
#
loop_
_entity_poly.entity_id
_entity_poly.type
_entity_poly.pdbx_seq_one_letter_code
_entity_poly.pdbx_strand_id
1 'polypeptide(L)'
;DILDKLTATDIEEYLEYLKYYISDDGKEHTNSERGIMRKLASVRTLYNYFYRKELIKNNPASIVSMPKLHDKEIIRLDVDEVAELLDEVENGTKLTKSQQNFHTKTKVRDIAILTLLLGTGIRVSECVGIDINDIDFKNTGIKIQRKGGYETIIYFGDEVEEALRNYMEERKRIVPVEGHEDAFFLSIQRKR
;
A
#
# COMPACT_ATOMS: atom_id res chain seq x y z
N ASP A 1 -40.00 -7.51 -5.49
CA ASP A 1 -38.77 -6.79 -5.36
C ASP A 1 -37.81 -7.18 -6.51
N ILE A 2 -37.02 -6.26 -7.04
CA ILE A 2 -36.15 -6.54 -8.18
C ILE A 2 -35.08 -7.55 -7.78
N LEU A 3 -34.55 -7.47 -6.56
CA LEU A 3 -33.52 -8.39 -6.07
C LEU A 3 -33.98 -9.85 -5.94
N ASP A 4 -35.27 -10.08 -5.65
CA ASP A 4 -35.84 -11.42 -5.58
C ASP A 4 -36.03 -12.08 -6.97
N LYS A 5 -35.98 -11.29 -8.04
CA LYS A 5 -36.15 -11.79 -9.42
C LYS A 5 -34.83 -12.23 -10.07
N LEU A 6 -33.70 -11.74 -9.54
CA LEU A 6 -32.40 -12.11 -10.06
C LEU A 6 -32.02 -13.54 -9.63
N THR A 7 -31.46 -14.26 -10.57
CA THR A 7 -31.03 -15.64 -10.40
C THR A 7 -29.50 -15.73 -10.29
N ALA A 8 -28.98 -16.89 -9.93
CA ALA A 8 -27.54 -17.16 -9.99
C ALA A 8 -26.98 -17.00 -11.41
N THR A 9 -27.75 -17.40 -12.42
CA THR A 9 -27.38 -17.29 -13.83
C THR A 9 -27.20 -15.82 -14.23
N ASP A 10 -28.08 -14.91 -13.81
CA ASP A 10 -27.94 -13.48 -14.11
C ASP A 10 -26.64 -12.91 -13.49
N ILE A 11 -26.25 -13.40 -12.31
CA ILE A 11 -25.00 -12.99 -11.68
C ILE A 11 -23.79 -13.57 -12.44
N GLU A 12 -23.86 -14.81 -12.90
CA GLU A 12 -22.81 -15.44 -13.71
C GLU A 12 -22.64 -14.72 -15.06
N GLU A 13 -23.74 -14.37 -15.75
CA GLU A 13 -23.72 -13.57 -16.97
C GLU A 13 -23.10 -12.18 -16.72
N TYR A 14 -23.42 -11.55 -15.60
CA TYR A 14 -22.77 -10.32 -15.20
C TYR A 14 -21.26 -10.47 -15.01
N LEU A 15 -20.79 -11.57 -14.41
CA LEU A 15 -19.36 -11.82 -14.27
C LEU A 15 -18.66 -12.05 -15.60
N GLU A 16 -19.32 -12.73 -16.54
CA GLU A 16 -18.80 -12.88 -17.92
C GLU A 16 -18.72 -11.54 -18.64
N TYR A 17 -19.76 -10.72 -18.57
CA TYR A 17 -19.78 -9.37 -19.10
C TYR A 17 -18.62 -8.52 -18.56
N LEU A 18 -18.30 -8.65 -17.28
CA LEU A 18 -17.21 -7.92 -16.65
C LEU A 18 -15.82 -8.30 -17.17
N LYS A 19 -15.63 -9.45 -17.79
CA LYS A 19 -14.34 -9.84 -18.39
C LYS A 19 -13.94 -8.90 -19.51
N TYR A 20 -14.91 -8.49 -20.32
CA TYR A 20 -14.74 -7.51 -21.38
C TYR A 20 -16.05 -6.79 -21.66
N TYR A 21 -16.05 -5.48 -21.64
CA TYR A 21 -17.21 -4.69 -22.03
C TYR A 21 -16.78 -3.34 -22.61
N ILE A 22 -17.66 -2.76 -23.39
CA ILE A 22 -17.50 -1.42 -23.93
C ILE A 22 -18.46 -0.49 -23.16
N SER A 23 -17.92 0.59 -22.57
CA SER A 23 -18.73 1.60 -21.88
C SER A 23 -19.47 2.51 -22.87
N ASP A 24 -20.46 3.26 -22.38
CA ASP A 24 -21.30 4.14 -23.21
C ASP A 24 -20.50 5.22 -23.96
N ASP A 25 -19.30 5.57 -23.46
CA ASP A 25 -18.36 6.48 -24.12
C ASP A 25 -17.47 5.78 -25.17
N GLY A 26 -17.73 4.52 -25.47
CA GLY A 26 -17.03 3.71 -26.49
C GLY A 26 -15.67 3.17 -26.03
N LYS A 27 -15.31 3.27 -24.76
CA LYS A 27 -14.06 2.72 -24.25
C LYS A 27 -14.18 1.25 -23.90
N GLU A 28 -13.15 0.51 -24.27
CA GLU A 28 -13.00 -0.89 -23.92
C GLU A 28 -12.49 -1.05 -22.49
N HIS A 29 -13.12 -1.95 -21.75
CA HIS A 29 -12.75 -2.28 -20.37
C HIS A 29 -12.55 -3.77 -20.20
N THR A 30 -11.50 -4.13 -19.48
CA THR A 30 -11.24 -5.50 -19.05
C THR A 30 -11.06 -5.52 -17.52
N ASN A 31 -11.51 -6.59 -16.89
CA ASN A 31 -11.25 -6.79 -15.47
C ASN A 31 -10.38 -8.04 -15.28
N SER A 32 -9.39 -7.93 -14.41
CA SER A 32 -8.61 -9.09 -13.95
C SER A 32 -9.50 -10.03 -13.11
N GLU A 33 -9.11 -11.30 -13.00
CA GLU A 33 -9.79 -12.29 -12.14
C GLU A 33 -9.99 -11.76 -10.70
N ARG A 34 -8.97 -11.10 -10.12
CA ARG A 34 -9.07 -10.46 -8.80
C ARG A 34 -10.06 -9.30 -8.78
N GLY A 35 -10.20 -8.59 -9.88
CA GLY A 35 -11.20 -7.51 -10.05
C GLY A 35 -12.61 -8.07 -10.06
N ILE A 36 -12.85 -9.11 -10.85
CA ILE A 36 -14.14 -9.83 -10.93
C ILE A 36 -14.50 -10.42 -9.56
N MET A 37 -13.56 -11.06 -8.89
CA MET A 37 -13.75 -11.63 -7.55
C MET A 37 -14.18 -10.59 -6.51
N ARG A 38 -13.56 -9.39 -6.53
CA ARG A 38 -13.98 -8.28 -5.65
C ARG A 38 -15.41 -7.80 -5.94
N LYS A 39 -15.79 -7.74 -7.21
CA LYS A 39 -17.16 -7.37 -7.61
C LYS A 39 -18.18 -8.43 -7.16
N LEU A 40 -17.89 -9.72 -7.34
CA LEU A 40 -18.73 -10.79 -6.81
C LEU A 40 -18.83 -10.74 -5.28
N ALA A 41 -17.72 -10.47 -4.57
CA ALA A 41 -17.74 -10.32 -3.12
C ALA A 41 -18.66 -9.17 -2.67
N SER A 42 -18.68 -8.06 -3.42
CA SER A 42 -19.61 -6.93 -3.15
C SER A 42 -21.07 -7.32 -3.37
N VAL A 43 -21.37 -8.05 -4.46
CA VAL A 43 -22.72 -8.59 -4.74
C VAL A 43 -23.16 -9.55 -3.62
N ARG A 44 -22.28 -10.46 -3.20
CA ARG A 44 -22.54 -11.36 -2.09
C ARG A 44 -22.82 -10.63 -0.78
N THR A 45 -22.05 -9.61 -0.48
CA THR A 45 -22.23 -8.80 0.73
C THR A 45 -23.60 -8.11 0.71
N LEU A 46 -24.00 -7.54 -0.44
CA LEU A 46 -25.32 -6.92 -0.63
C LEU A 46 -26.44 -7.94 -0.39
N TYR A 47 -26.40 -9.08 -1.07
CA TYR A 47 -27.42 -10.12 -0.92
C TYR A 47 -27.46 -10.69 0.49
N ASN A 48 -26.33 -10.93 1.13
CA ASN A 48 -26.26 -11.39 2.51
C ASN A 48 -26.88 -10.37 3.48
N TYR A 49 -26.68 -9.09 3.26
CA TYR A 49 -27.29 -8.04 4.10
C TYR A 49 -28.82 -8.09 4.00
N PHE A 50 -29.36 -8.05 2.77
CA PHE A 50 -30.82 -8.06 2.56
C PHE A 50 -31.48 -9.36 3.02
N TYR A 51 -30.81 -10.49 2.78
CA TYR A 51 -31.28 -11.80 3.22
C TYR A 51 -31.33 -11.92 4.75
N ARG A 52 -30.28 -11.47 5.46
CA ARG A 52 -30.25 -11.44 6.94
C ARG A 52 -31.28 -10.51 7.55
N LYS A 53 -31.70 -9.49 6.82
CA LYS A 53 -32.75 -8.55 7.23
C LYS A 53 -34.14 -9.04 6.82
N GLU A 54 -34.25 -10.22 6.24
CA GLU A 54 -35.50 -10.82 5.76
C GLU A 54 -36.25 -9.93 4.73
N LEU A 55 -35.48 -9.07 4.02
CA LEU A 55 -36.02 -8.18 2.99
C LEU A 55 -36.10 -8.86 1.61
N ILE A 56 -35.42 -10.00 1.42
CA ILE A 56 -35.47 -10.89 0.26
C ILE A 56 -35.63 -12.32 0.73
N LYS A 57 -36.28 -13.16 -0.10
CA LYS A 57 -36.55 -14.57 0.21
C LYS A 57 -35.39 -15.50 -0.14
N ASN A 58 -34.61 -15.14 -1.15
CA ASN A 58 -33.54 -15.98 -1.68
C ASN A 58 -32.24 -15.21 -1.80
N ASN A 59 -31.12 -15.91 -1.70
CA ASN A 59 -29.77 -15.35 -1.92
C ASN A 59 -29.07 -16.09 -3.07
N PRO A 60 -29.32 -15.69 -4.33
CA PRO A 60 -28.71 -16.34 -5.50
C PRO A 60 -27.18 -16.17 -5.55
N ALA A 61 -26.65 -15.09 -4.96
CA ALA A 61 -25.20 -14.86 -4.96
C ALA A 61 -24.43 -15.88 -4.09
N SER A 62 -25.10 -16.60 -3.19
CA SER A 62 -24.45 -17.58 -2.31
C SER A 62 -23.97 -18.83 -3.08
N ILE A 63 -24.65 -19.20 -4.15
CA ILE A 63 -24.37 -20.40 -4.95
C ILE A 63 -23.45 -20.16 -6.14
N VAL A 64 -23.25 -18.91 -6.56
CA VAL A 64 -22.33 -18.57 -7.66
C VAL A 64 -20.89 -18.86 -7.20
N SER A 65 -20.15 -19.64 -7.99
CA SER A 65 -18.76 -19.99 -7.65
C SER A 65 -17.82 -18.81 -7.74
N MET A 66 -16.85 -18.74 -6.82
CA MET A 66 -15.76 -17.74 -6.93
C MET A 66 -14.85 -18.09 -8.12
N PRO A 67 -14.42 -17.11 -8.94
CA PRO A 67 -13.40 -17.35 -9.95
C PRO A 67 -12.14 -17.96 -9.32
N LYS A 68 -11.55 -18.94 -9.98
CA LYS A 68 -10.25 -19.49 -9.57
C LYS A 68 -9.19 -18.43 -9.84
N LEU A 69 -8.42 -18.09 -8.81
CA LEU A 69 -7.26 -17.25 -8.99
C LEU A 69 -6.07 -18.09 -9.46
N HIS A 70 -5.40 -17.60 -10.49
CA HIS A 70 -4.08 -18.09 -10.81
C HIS A 70 -3.08 -17.33 -9.94
N ASP A 71 -2.36 -18.06 -9.11
CA ASP A 71 -1.29 -17.47 -8.30
C ASP A 71 -0.19 -16.97 -9.23
N LYS A 72 0.08 -15.68 -9.16
CA LYS A 72 1.27 -15.10 -9.79
C LYS A 72 2.44 -15.37 -8.86
N GLU A 73 3.54 -15.82 -9.44
CA GLU A 73 4.80 -15.89 -8.72
C GLU A 73 5.12 -14.53 -8.09
N ILE A 74 5.41 -14.55 -6.79
CA ILE A 74 5.78 -13.34 -6.07
C ILE A 74 7.24 -13.05 -6.40
N ILE A 75 7.47 -12.04 -7.23
CA ILE A 75 8.80 -11.50 -7.49
C ILE A 75 9.28 -10.82 -6.21
N ARG A 76 10.37 -11.31 -5.66
CA ARG A 76 11.05 -10.74 -4.49
C ARG A 76 12.52 -10.53 -4.83
N LEU A 77 13.09 -9.48 -4.27
CA LEU A 77 14.51 -9.25 -4.35
C LEU A 77 15.26 -10.27 -3.49
N ASP A 78 16.37 -10.78 -3.96
CA ASP A 78 17.31 -11.52 -3.15
C ASP A 78 18.29 -10.57 -2.40
N VAL A 79 19.20 -11.13 -1.61
CA VAL A 79 20.10 -10.35 -0.77
C VAL A 79 21.03 -9.47 -1.60
N ASP A 80 21.52 -9.99 -2.73
CA ASP A 80 22.45 -9.26 -3.58
C ASP A 80 21.72 -8.13 -4.33
N GLU A 81 20.48 -8.37 -4.78
CA GLU A 81 19.64 -7.35 -5.40
C GLU A 81 19.26 -6.23 -4.42
N VAL A 82 19.04 -6.58 -3.14
CA VAL A 82 18.79 -5.58 -2.08
C VAL A 82 20.03 -4.73 -1.84
N ALA A 83 21.23 -5.37 -1.80
CA ALA A 83 22.48 -4.65 -1.64
C ALA A 83 22.76 -3.70 -2.84
N GLU A 84 22.53 -4.16 -4.08
CA GLU A 84 22.65 -3.32 -5.27
C GLU A 84 21.65 -2.15 -5.25
N LEU A 85 20.40 -2.38 -4.81
CA LEU A 85 19.40 -1.33 -4.68
C LEU A 85 19.85 -0.24 -3.70
N LEU A 86 20.34 -0.62 -2.52
CA LEU A 86 20.81 0.34 -1.52
C LEU A 86 22.04 1.11 -1.99
N ASP A 87 22.99 0.43 -2.63
CA ASP A 87 24.18 1.06 -3.22
C ASP A 87 23.78 2.09 -4.30
N GLU A 88 22.83 1.76 -5.17
CA GLU A 88 22.36 2.69 -6.20
C GLU A 88 21.63 3.89 -5.61
N VAL A 89 20.87 3.70 -4.54
CA VAL A 89 20.19 4.81 -3.81
C VAL A 89 21.22 5.71 -3.11
N GLU A 90 22.32 5.16 -2.65
CA GLU A 90 23.39 5.93 -2.02
C GLU A 90 24.23 6.69 -3.07
N ASN A 91 24.64 6.03 -4.14
CA ASN A 91 25.62 6.55 -5.09
C ASN A 91 25.03 7.19 -6.34
N GLY A 92 23.84 6.75 -6.78
CA GLY A 92 23.14 7.31 -7.93
C GLY A 92 23.88 7.12 -9.26
N THR A 93 24.62 6.02 -9.43
CA THR A 93 25.51 5.80 -10.55
C THR A 93 24.82 5.69 -11.90
N LYS A 94 23.59 5.13 -11.89
CA LYS A 94 22.74 4.94 -13.08
C LYS A 94 21.81 6.12 -13.38
N LEU A 95 21.90 7.22 -12.61
CA LEU A 95 21.01 8.37 -12.75
C LEU A 95 21.45 9.32 -13.86
N THR A 96 20.46 9.90 -14.55
CA THR A 96 20.69 11.02 -15.48
C THR A 96 21.07 12.29 -14.72
N LYS A 97 21.69 13.26 -15.39
CA LYS A 97 22.07 14.56 -14.77
C LYS A 97 20.90 15.27 -14.08
N SER A 98 19.71 15.21 -14.66
CA SER A 98 18.51 15.79 -14.06
C SER A 98 18.10 15.06 -12.77
N GLN A 99 18.13 13.73 -12.79
CA GLN A 99 17.82 12.91 -11.62
C GLN A 99 18.85 13.09 -10.48
N GLN A 100 20.12 13.26 -10.81
CA GLN A 100 21.17 13.53 -9.83
C GLN A 100 20.92 14.78 -9.00
N ASN A 101 20.34 15.85 -9.58
CA ASN A 101 19.97 17.06 -8.86
C ASN A 101 18.89 16.81 -7.78
N PHE A 102 18.02 15.87 -8.00
CA PHE A 102 17.02 15.45 -7.00
C PHE A 102 17.64 14.49 -5.99
N HIS A 103 18.40 13.52 -6.47
CA HIS A 103 19.10 12.54 -5.67
C HIS A 103 19.96 13.18 -4.57
N THR A 104 20.77 14.17 -4.88
CA THR A 104 21.59 14.88 -3.89
C THR A 104 20.78 15.52 -2.74
N LYS A 105 19.50 15.79 -2.97
CA LYS A 105 18.60 16.40 -1.96
C LYS A 105 17.78 15.37 -1.19
N THR A 106 17.69 14.15 -1.67
CA THR A 106 16.77 13.14 -1.12
C THR A 106 17.46 11.87 -0.66
N LYS A 107 18.71 11.65 -1.06
CA LYS A 107 19.40 10.38 -0.85
C LYS A 107 19.41 9.93 0.62
N VAL A 108 19.70 10.81 1.55
CA VAL A 108 19.78 10.46 2.98
C VAL A 108 18.41 10.04 3.50
N ARG A 109 17.36 10.75 3.09
CA ARG A 109 15.97 10.37 3.39
C ARG A 109 15.60 9.03 2.76
N ASP A 110 15.92 8.86 1.48
CA ASP A 110 15.51 7.69 0.69
C ASP A 110 16.23 6.43 1.20
N ILE A 111 17.51 6.54 1.60
CA ILE A 111 18.23 5.48 2.30
C ILE A 111 17.52 5.15 3.63
N ALA A 112 17.21 6.14 4.45
CA ALA A 112 16.55 5.92 5.73
C ALA A 112 15.18 5.23 5.57
N ILE A 113 14.39 5.63 4.57
CA ILE A 113 13.10 5.01 4.26
C ILE A 113 13.30 3.54 3.84
N LEU A 114 14.20 3.26 2.89
CA LEU A 114 14.41 1.91 2.39
C LEU A 114 15.00 0.99 3.45
N THR A 115 16.01 1.44 4.19
CA THR A 115 16.61 0.65 5.28
C THR A 115 15.59 0.35 6.37
N LEU A 116 14.74 1.33 6.71
CA LEU A 116 13.65 1.11 7.66
C LEU A 116 12.62 0.09 7.15
N LEU A 117 12.18 0.20 5.90
CA LEU A 117 11.21 -0.74 5.31
C LEU A 117 11.78 -2.16 5.21
N LEU A 118 13.02 -2.30 4.79
CA LEU A 118 13.70 -3.58 4.65
C LEU A 118 14.00 -4.23 6.01
N GLY A 119 14.48 -3.44 6.98
CA GLY A 119 14.86 -3.94 8.29
C GLY A 119 13.69 -4.25 9.22
N THR A 120 12.50 -3.68 8.98
CA THR A 120 11.35 -3.82 9.89
C THR A 120 10.12 -4.47 9.25
N GLY A 121 10.00 -4.44 7.93
CA GLY A 121 8.83 -4.94 7.20
C GLY A 121 7.54 -4.14 7.45
N ILE A 122 7.62 -2.90 7.94
CA ILE A 122 6.44 -2.04 8.09
C ILE A 122 5.87 -1.63 6.73
N ARG A 123 4.60 -1.27 6.71
CA ARG A 123 3.97 -0.79 5.47
C ARG A 123 4.43 0.62 5.12
N VAL A 124 4.45 0.94 3.82
CA VAL A 124 4.77 2.31 3.36
C VAL A 124 3.90 3.36 4.05
N SER A 125 2.60 3.10 4.22
CA SER A 125 1.69 4.00 4.93
C SER A 125 2.03 4.18 6.42
N GLU A 126 2.53 3.13 7.07
CA GLU A 126 3.01 3.19 8.44
C GLU A 126 4.33 4.01 8.51
N CYS A 127 5.25 3.78 7.57
CA CYS A 127 6.51 4.51 7.46
C CYS A 127 6.30 6.02 7.28
N VAL A 128 5.49 6.43 6.29
CA VAL A 128 5.23 7.86 6.06
C VAL A 128 4.43 8.51 7.17
N GLY A 129 3.72 7.73 7.98
CA GLY A 129 2.95 8.19 9.13
C GLY A 129 3.78 8.50 10.37
N ILE A 130 5.06 8.14 10.42
CA ILE A 130 5.93 8.30 11.59
C ILE A 130 6.15 9.77 11.90
N ASP A 131 5.97 10.14 13.16
CA ASP A 131 6.35 11.44 13.71
C ASP A 131 7.72 11.36 14.40
N ILE A 132 8.36 12.52 14.58
CA ILE A 132 9.68 12.62 15.24
C ILE A 132 9.64 11.98 16.63
N ASN A 133 8.57 12.21 17.37
CA ASN A 133 8.40 11.71 18.74
C ASN A 133 8.01 10.22 18.81
N ASP A 134 7.72 9.57 17.68
CA ASP A 134 7.44 8.14 17.63
C ASP A 134 8.72 7.28 17.68
N ILE A 135 9.88 7.89 17.44
CA ILE A 135 11.16 7.18 17.40
C ILE A 135 11.88 7.28 18.72
N ASP A 136 12.03 6.14 19.39
CA ASP A 136 12.81 6.00 20.61
C ASP A 136 14.17 5.38 20.29
N PHE A 137 15.17 6.23 20.07
CA PHE A 137 16.55 5.80 19.81
C PHE A 137 17.23 5.17 21.03
N LYS A 138 16.72 5.37 22.25
CA LYS A 138 17.30 4.76 23.46
C LYS A 138 16.93 3.29 23.55
N ASN A 139 15.71 2.94 23.19
CA ASN A 139 15.19 1.59 23.25
C ASN A 139 15.09 0.94 21.85
N THR A 140 15.66 1.58 20.82
CA THR A 140 15.65 1.12 19.43
C THR A 140 14.26 0.73 18.91
N GLY A 141 13.24 1.54 19.25
CA GLY A 141 11.84 1.26 18.94
C GLY A 141 11.17 2.40 18.21
N ILE A 142 10.19 2.06 17.35
CA ILE A 142 9.32 3.03 16.67
C ILE A 142 7.88 2.67 17.00
N LYS A 143 7.13 3.65 17.47
CA LYS A 143 5.68 3.52 17.63
C LYS A 143 5.03 3.74 16.27
N ILE A 144 4.26 2.78 15.79
CA ILE A 144 3.52 2.86 14.53
C ILE A 144 2.03 2.66 14.76
N GLN A 145 1.22 3.34 13.95
CA GLN A 145 -0.23 3.17 13.93
C GLN A 145 -0.63 2.22 12.82
N ARG A 146 -1.20 1.06 13.20
CA ARG A 146 -1.67 0.04 12.28
C ARG A 146 -3.11 0.29 11.82
N LYS A 147 -3.49 -0.39 10.74
CA LYS A 147 -4.88 -0.38 10.24
C LYS A 147 -5.86 -0.75 11.37
N GLY A 148 -6.88 0.10 11.58
CA GLY A 148 -7.85 -0.06 12.68
C GLY A 148 -7.52 0.76 13.93
N GLY A 149 -6.48 1.62 13.89
CA GLY A 149 -6.14 2.53 14.98
C GLY A 149 -5.31 1.90 16.12
N TYR A 150 -4.82 0.66 15.93
CA TYR A 150 -3.97 0.00 16.91
C TYR A 150 -2.55 0.55 16.83
N GLU A 151 -2.00 0.96 17.96
CA GLU A 151 -0.58 1.31 18.11
C GLU A 151 0.24 0.07 18.47
N THR A 152 1.43 -0.02 17.90
CA THR A 152 2.42 -1.06 18.24
C THR A 152 3.82 -0.49 18.15
N ILE A 153 4.74 -1.07 18.91
CA ILE A 153 6.16 -0.73 18.85
C ILE A 153 6.86 -1.77 17.99
N ILE A 154 7.63 -1.30 17.02
CA ILE A 154 8.51 -2.12 16.20
C ILE A 154 9.95 -1.79 16.60
N TYR A 155 10.73 -2.82 16.86
CA TYR A 155 12.16 -2.66 17.17
C TYR A 155 12.99 -2.76 15.90
N PHE A 156 14.11 -2.05 15.88
CA PHE A 156 15.01 -2.00 14.73
C PHE A 156 16.47 -2.29 15.17
N GLY A 157 17.28 -2.76 14.20
CA GLY A 157 18.71 -3.02 14.40
C GLY A 157 19.59 -1.79 14.11
N ASP A 158 20.88 -2.01 14.29
CA ASP A 158 21.91 -0.94 14.21
C ASP A 158 21.94 -0.22 12.87
N GLU A 159 21.77 -0.94 11.75
CA GLU A 159 21.77 -0.34 10.40
C GLU A 159 20.61 0.63 10.22
N VAL A 160 19.43 0.27 10.73
CA VAL A 160 18.25 1.13 10.69
C VAL A 160 18.45 2.33 11.61
N GLU A 161 19.01 2.12 12.80
CA GLU A 161 19.32 3.20 13.73
C GLU A 161 20.25 4.23 13.09
N GLU A 162 21.34 3.79 12.48
CA GLU A 162 22.30 4.65 11.81
C GLU A 162 21.64 5.46 10.69
N ALA A 163 20.88 4.82 9.82
CA ALA A 163 20.18 5.48 8.73
C ALA A 163 19.16 6.53 9.22
N LEU A 164 18.40 6.20 10.26
CA LEU A 164 17.44 7.13 10.86
C LEU A 164 18.12 8.32 11.56
N ARG A 165 19.24 8.10 12.24
CA ARG A 165 20.02 9.17 12.88
C ARG A 165 20.62 10.11 11.84
N ASN A 166 21.19 9.59 10.76
CA ASN A 166 21.72 10.38 9.65
C ASN A 166 20.64 11.26 9.03
N TYR A 167 19.46 10.70 8.77
CA TYR A 167 18.35 11.50 8.26
C TYR A 167 17.82 12.50 9.30
N MET A 168 17.78 12.18 10.57
CA MET A 168 17.37 13.09 11.64
C MET A 168 18.23 14.37 11.66
N GLU A 169 19.54 14.25 11.45
CA GLU A 169 20.42 15.42 11.39
C GLU A 169 20.13 16.32 10.16
N GLU A 170 19.77 15.72 9.02
CA GLU A 170 19.30 16.47 7.85
C GLU A 170 17.92 17.08 8.11
N ARG A 171 16.99 16.30 8.69
CA ARG A 171 15.62 16.72 9.00
C ARG A 171 15.55 17.95 9.90
N LYS A 172 16.46 18.09 10.87
CA LYS A 172 16.55 19.25 11.77
C LYS A 172 16.85 20.57 11.03
N ARG A 173 17.43 20.49 9.83
CA ARG A 173 17.77 21.66 9.01
C ARG A 173 16.64 22.05 8.06
N ILE A 174 15.63 21.22 7.91
CA ILE A 174 14.49 21.45 7.01
C ILE A 174 13.38 22.14 7.81
N VAL A 175 12.95 23.31 7.36
CA VAL A 175 11.75 23.99 7.89
C VAL A 175 10.54 23.39 7.16
N PRO A 176 9.68 22.62 7.83
CA PRO A 176 8.50 22.04 7.21
C PRO A 176 7.46 23.10 6.85
N VAL A 177 6.51 22.71 6.01
CA VAL A 177 5.31 23.51 5.77
C VAL A 177 4.39 23.37 6.97
N GLU A 178 3.63 24.42 7.30
CA GLU A 178 2.66 24.46 8.39
C GLU A 178 1.75 23.22 8.39
N GLY A 179 1.61 22.61 9.57
CA GLY A 179 0.85 21.36 9.77
C GLY A 179 1.64 20.06 9.48
N HIS A 180 2.94 20.16 9.17
CA HIS A 180 3.82 19.02 8.95
C HIS A 180 5.07 19.02 9.84
N GLU A 181 5.03 19.77 10.95
CA GLU A 181 6.16 19.99 11.85
C GLU A 181 6.65 18.69 12.49
N ASP A 182 5.72 17.87 12.91
CA ASP A 182 6.01 16.62 13.63
C ASP A 182 6.41 15.46 12.68
N ALA A 183 6.11 15.57 11.39
CA ALA A 183 6.42 14.50 10.44
C ALA A 183 7.92 14.20 10.40
N PHE A 184 8.29 12.93 10.60
CA PHE A 184 9.69 12.51 10.50
C PHE A 184 10.19 12.60 9.06
N PHE A 185 9.51 11.94 8.12
CA PHE A 185 9.86 11.99 6.71
C PHE A 185 9.15 13.13 5.97
N LEU A 186 9.94 13.93 5.28
CA LEU A 186 9.41 15.03 4.48
C LEU A 186 9.73 14.85 2.99
N SER A 187 8.76 15.20 2.15
CA SER A 187 8.97 15.33 0.70
C SER A 187 9.87 16.53 0.37
N ILE A 188 10.30 16.64 -0.90
CA ILE A 188 11.01 17.84 -1.40
C ILE A 188 10.18 19.12 -1.19
N GLN A 189 8.86 18.99 -1.18
CA GLN A 189 7.95 20.11 -0.90
C GLN A 189 7.83 20.42 0.60
N ARG A 190 8.59 19.74 1.45
CA ARG A 190 8.61 19.92 2.92
C ARG A 190 7.27 19.57 3.59
N LYS A 191 6.54 18.63 3.01
CA LYS A 191 5.29 18.05 3.53
C LYS A 191 5.49 16.55 3.78
N ARG A 192 4.67 16.01 4.71
CA ARG A 192 4.53 14.57 4.86
C ARG A 192 4.00 13.96 3.58
#